data_b2425ccc76a6522af293cc8c044fab12
#
_entry.id   b2425ccc76a6522af293cc8c044fab12
#
_cell.length_a   1.000
_cell.length_b   1.000
_cell.length_c   1.000
_cell.angle_alpha   90.00
_cell.angle_beta   90.00
_cell.angle_gamma   90.00
#
_symmetry.space_group_name_H-M   'P 1'
#
loop_
_entity.id
_entity.type
_entity.pdbx_description
1 polymer ?
#
loop_
_entity_poly.entity_id
_entity_poly.type
_entity_poly.pdbx_seq_one_letter_code
_entity_poly.pdbx_strand_id
1 'polypeptide(L)'
;MANLNQSEQKILAARTAVETLVQKGLIFSGMKIGLGTGSTALPAVKRLSEYIADGTLKDVKAVVTSFQTENACADWGVPVYSFKDRCICGELDLEIDGADEIDNDCNLIKGGGAALLREKIVAYNAKKFVVVADESKAVSSVGTKFPLPIEIIAEAYVPVKNKLEKMGAKCTLREGVRKCGP
;
A
#
# COMPACT_ATOMS: atom_id res chain seq x y z
N MET A 1 3.18 -5.01 -29.41
CA MET A 1 3.31 -4.19 -28.18
C MET A 1 4.62 -4.59 -27.53
N ALA A 2 5.48 -3.64 -27.16
CA ALA A 2 6.72 -3.98 -26.46
C ALA A 2 6.38 -4.67 -25.13
N ASN A 3 7.02 -5.80 -24.85
CA ASN A 3 6.88 -6.46 -23.55
C ASN A 3 7.53 -5.57 -22.47
N LEU A 4 6.70 -4.90 -21.69
CA LEU A 4 7.16 -4.12 -20.53
C LEU A 4 7.81 -5.05 -19.50
N ASN A 5 8.95 -4.65 -18.96
CA ASN A 5 9.52 -5.34 -17.83
C ASN A 5 8.68 -5.07 -16.56
N GLN A 6 8.91 -5.85 -15.50
CA GLN A 6 8.11 -5.76 -14.27
C GLN A 6 8.14 -4.35 -13.63
N SER A 7 9.26 -3.66 -13.68
CA SER A 7 9.37 -2.29 -13.15
C SER A 7 8.52 -1.31 -13.95
N GLU A 8 8.56 -1.41 -15.27
CA GLU A 8 7.73 -0.58 -16.17
C GLU A 8 6.25 -0.85 -15.99
N GLN A 9 5.85 -2.12 -15.81
CA GLN A 9 4.45 -2.50 -15.51
C GLN A 9 3.96 -1.85 -14.21
N LYS A 10 4.75 -1.86 -13.14
CA LYS A 10 4.43 -1.23 -11.86
C LYS A 10 4.23 0.28 -12.00
N ILE A 11 5.15 0.94 -12.71
CA ILE A 11 5.08 2.38 -12.95
C ILE A 11 3.83 2.71 -13.76
N LEU A 12 3.59 1.97 -14.84
CA LEU A 12 2.43 2.18 -15.71
C LEU A 12 1.12 1.99 -14.94
N ALA A 13 0.97 0.88 -14.24
CA ALA A 13 -0.23 0.57 -13.47
C ALA A 13 -0.54 1.65 -12.42
N ALA A 14 0.48 2.06 -11.66
CA ALA A 14 0.32 3.06 -10.61
C ALA A 14 -0.03 4.45 -11.16
N ARG A 15 0.67 4.90 -12.21
CA ARG A 15 0.39 6.21 -12.84
C ARG A 15 -0.99 6.23 -13.48
N THR A 16 -1.34 5.20 -14.25
CA THR A 16 -2.66 5.09 -14.90
C THR A 16 -3.79 5.04 -13.87
N ALA A 17 -3.58 4.36 -12.73
CA ALA A 17 -4.57 4.34 -11.66
C ALA A 17 -4.83 5.75 -11.13
N VAL A 18 -3.80 6.51 -10.76
CA VAL A 18 -3.96 7.89 -10.26
C VAL A 18 -4.61 8.79 -11.31
N GLU A 19 -4.17 8.73 -12.56
CA GLU A 19 -4.74 9.51 -13.67
C GLU A 19 -6.23 9.23 -13.85
N THR A 20 -6.59 7.93 -13.87
CA THR A 20 -7.99 7.49 -13.99
C THR A 20 -8.84 7.97 -12.80
N LEU A 21 -8.31 7.89 -11.59
CA LEU A 21 -9.00 8.32 -10.38
C LEU A 21 -9.22 9.83 -10.35
N VAL A 22 -8.24 10.62 -10.80
CA VAL A 22 -8.37 12.08 -10.95
C VAL A 22 -9.42 12.42 -12.03
N GLN A 23 -9.33 11.80 -13.20
CA GLN A 23 -10.30 12.02 -14.30
C GLN A 23 -11.74 11.67 -13.90
N LYS A 24 -11.93 10.65 -13.08
CA LYS A 24 -13.25 10.24 -12.55
C LYS A 24 -13.71 11.05 -11.34
N GLY A 25 -12.94 12.04 -10.87
CA GLY A 25 -13.24 12.82 -9.68
C GLY A 25 -13.22 12.01 -8.37
N LEU A 26 -12.54 10.86 -8.37
CA LEU A 26 -12.36 10.02 -7.18
C LEU A 26 -11.15 10.46 -6.36
N ILE A 27 -10.19 11.14 -7.00
CA ILE A 27 -9.16 11.95 -6.36
C ILE A 27 -9.48 13.41 -6.66
N PHE A 28 -9.59 14.23 -5.62
CA PHE A 28 -10.05 15.62 -5.70
C PHE A 28 -9.34 16.51 -4.66
N SER A 29 -9.40 17.81 -4.88
CA SER A 29 -8.80 18.79 -3.95
C SER A 29 -9.49 18.77 -2.58
N GLY A 30 -8.70 18.82 -1.52
CA GLY A 30 -9.18 18.75 -0.14
C GLY A 30 -9.35 17.35 0.43
N MET A 31 -9.17 16.30 -0.40
CA MET A 31 -9.35 14.91 0.05
C MET A 31 -8.31 14.46 1.08
N LYS A 32 -8.68 13.44 1.83
CA LYS A 32 -7.82 12.69 2.74
C LYS A 32 -7.47 11.36 2.08
N ILE A 33 -6.19 11.11 1.80
CA ILE A 33 -5.75 9.94 1.04
C ILE A 33 -4.75 9.10 1.83
N GLY A 34 -4.96 7.78 1.84
CA GLY A 34 -3.99 6.79 2.30
C GLY A 34 -2.99 6.46 1.19
N LEU A 35 -1.71 6.42 1.52
CA LEU A 35 -0.63 6.11 0.59
C LEU A 35 0.18 4.91 1.10
N GLY A 36 0.16 3.86 0.30
CA GLY A 36 0.78 2.59 0.58
C GLY A 36 2.30 2.59 0.46
N THR A 37 2.87 1.39 0.58
CA THR A 37 4.31 1.15 0.63
C THR A 37 4.79 0.28 -0.53
N GLY A 38 6.06 0.44 -0.92
CA GLY A 38 6.75 -0.46 -1.83
C GLY A 38 6.79 0.01 -3.27
N SER A 39 7.42 -0.81 -4.12
CA SER A 39 7.82 -0.44 -5.48
C SER A 39 6.67 -0.16 -6.45
N THR A 40 5.45 -0.58 -6.11
CA THR A 40 4.25 -0.30 -6.91
C THR A 40 3.49 0.92 -6.38
N ALA A 41 3.42 1.12 -5.06
CA ALA A 41 2.75 2.28 -4.47
C ALA A 41 3.52 3.59 -4.69
N LEU A 42 4.85 3.59 -4.60
CA LEU A 42 5.66 4.81 -4.77
C LEU A 42 5.46 5.54 -6.11
N PRO A 43 5.34 4.88 -7.28
CA PRO A 43 5.01 5.58 -8.52
C PRO A 43 3.62 6.27 -8.50
N ALA A 44 2.64 5.73 -7.74
CA ALA A 44 1.36 6.41 -7.53
C ALA A 44 1.53 7.68 -6.69
N VAL A 45 2.33 7.61 -5.61
CA VAL A 45 2.69 8.79 -4.79
C VAL A 45 3.38 9.85 -5.65
N LYS A 46 4.31 9.43 -6.51
CA LYS A 46 4.99 10.34 -7.44
C LYS A 46 4.01 11.02 -8.40
N ARG A 47 3.07 10.26 -8.98
CA ARG A 47 2.07 10.83 -9.88
C ARG A 47 1.14 11.81 -9.16
N LEU A 48 0.73 11.48 -7.95
CA LEU A 48 -0.07 12.37 -7.10
C LEU A 48 0.68 13.68 -6.82
N SER A 49 1.98 13.60 -6.50
CA SER A 49 2.82 14.78 -6.24
C SER A 49 2.91 15.71 -7.45
N GLU A 50 2.93 15.17 -8.67
CA GLU A 50 2.92 15.96 -9.90
C GLU A 50 1.63 16.79 -10.02
N TYR A 51 0.46 16.21 -9.72
CA TYR A 51 -0.82 16.93 -9.71
C TYR A 51 -0.94 17.97 -8.60
N ILE A 52 -0.24 17.75 -7.47
CA ILE A 52 -0.16 18.75 -6.41
C ILE A 52 0.75 19.90 -6.83
N ALA A 53 1.89 19.60 -7.43
CA ALA A 53 2.88 20.60 -7.86
C ALA A 53 2.37 21.49 -8.99
N ASP A 54 1.59 20.96 -9.94
CA ASP A 54 1.01 21.72 -11.03
C ASP A 54 -0.29 22.47 -10.66
N GLY A 55 -0.77 22.28 -9.42
CA GLY A 55 -1.96 22.95 -8.89
C GLY A 55 -3.30 22.33 -9.31
N THR A 56 -3.29 21.19 -10.01
CA THR A 56 -4.50 20.42 -10.33
C THR A 56 -5.19 19.93 -9.07
N LEU A 57 -4.41 19.49 -8.09
CA LEU A 57 -4.89 19.09 -6.77
C LEU A 57 -4.36 20.04 -5.69
N LYS A 58 -5.27 20.53 -4.84
CA LYS A 58 -4.95 21.43 -3.73
C LYS A 58 -5.45 20.86 -2.42
N ASP A 59 -4.77 21.20 -1.32
CA ASP A 59 -5.17 20.85 0.06
C ASP A 59 -5.32 19.32 0.30
N VAL A 60 -4.63 18.49 -0.47
CA VAL A 60 -4.61 17.04 -0.26
C VAL A 60 -3.89 16.72 1.05
N LYS A 61 -4.47 15.82 1.84
CA LYS A 61 -3.94 15.38 3.13
C LYS A 61 -3.64 13.90 3.07
N ALA A 62 -2.36 13.53 3.09
CA ALA A 62 -1.94 12.15 3.01
C ALA A 62 -1.69 11.55 4.39
N VAL A 63 -2.08 10.27 4.57
CA VAL A 63 -1.64 9.40 5.66
C VAL A 63 -0.88 8.24 5.05
N VAL A 64 0.30 7.92 5.58
CA VAL A 64 1.22 6.97 4.96
C VAL A 64 1.36 5.69 5.78
N THR A 65 1.64 4.59 5.09
CA THR A 65 1.76 3.27 5.71
C THR A 65 3.18 2.93 6.18
N SER A 66 4.20 3.71 5.78
CA SER A 66 5.58 3.45 6.17
C SER A 66 6.46 4.71 6.17
N PHE A 67 7.60 4.59 6.84
CA PHE A 67 8.65 5.60 6.82
C PHE A 67 9.23 5.82 5.41
N GLN A 68 9.29 4.77 4.57
CA GLN A 68 9.72 4.90 3.17
C GLN A 68 8.81 5.86 2.41
N THR A 69 7.50 5.69 2.55
CA THR A 69 6.51 6.54 1.87
C THR A 69 6.49 7.95 2.45
N GLU A 70 6.70 8.09 3.77
CA GLU A 70 6.80 9.38 4.43
C GLU A 70 7.96 10.21 3.88
N ASN A 71 9.15 9.62 3.75
CA ASN A 71 10.31 10.27 3.15
C ASN A 71 10.05 10.65 1.68
N ALA A 72 9.48 9.75 0.89
CA ALA A 72 9.13 10.04 -0.50
C ALA A 72 8.14 11.21 -0.61
N CYS A 73 7.16 11.28 0.28
CA CYS A 73 6.22 12.40 0.35
C CYS A 73 6.93 13.72 0.68
N ALA A 74 7.86 13.69 1.64
CA ALA A 74 8.66 14.87 1.98
C ALA A 74 9.50 15.36 0.80
N ASP A 75 10.19 14.44 0.11
CA ASP A 75 11.01 14.76 -1.08
C ASP A 75 10.17 15.32 -2.24
N TRP A 76 8.93 14.89 -2.37
CA TRP A 76 8.06 15.25 -3.49
C TRP A 76 6.99 16.29 -3.16
N GLY A 77 7.02 16.84 -1.96
CA GLY A 77 6.12 17.92 -1.56
C GLY A 77 4.67 17.50 -1.32
N VAL A 78 4.43 16.22 -0.96
CA VAL A 78 3.10 15.73 -0.56
C VAL A 78 2.91 15.94 0.94
N PRO A 79 1.90 16.70 1.39
CA PRO A 79 1.69 16.96 2.83
C PRO A 79 1.24 15.68 3.56
N VAL A 80 2.00 15.26 4.58
CA VAL A 80 1.72 14.07 5.39
C VAL A 80 1.16 14.46 6.75
N TYR A 81 0.13 13.73 7.17
CA TYR A 81 -0.59 13.88 8.43
C TYR A 81 -0.70 12.56 9.18
N SER A 82 -1.00 12.63 10.46
CA SER A 82 -1.32 11.48 11.30
C SER A 82 -2.84 11.31 11.42
N PHE A 83 -3.31 10.08 11.69
CA PHE A 83 -4.70 9.86 12.10
C PHE A 83 -5.13 10.65 13.34
N LYS A 84 -4.15 11.11 14.17
CA LYS A 84 -4.40 11.94 15.36
C LYS A 84 -4.68 13.40 15.02
N ASP A 85 -4.34 13.84 13.82
CA ASP A 85 -4.55 15.22 13.41
C ASP A 85 -6.04 15.51 13.20
N ARG A 86 -6.49 16.64 13.72
CA ARG A 86 -7.91 17.05 13.66
C ARG A 86 -8.45 17.12 12.22
N CYS A 87 -7.59 17.46 11.26
CA CYS A 87 -7.98 17.55 9.86
C CYS A 87 -8.18 16.17 9.20
N ILE A 88 -7.64 15.08 9.78
CA ILE A 88 -7.85 13.70 9.34
C ILE A 88 -9.05 13.09 10.08
N CYS A 89 -9.11 13.26 11.38
CA CYS A 89 -10.24 12.79 12.22
C CYS A 89 -10.52 11.27 12.08
N GLY A 90 -9.47 10.46 11.88
CA GLY A 90 -9.55 9.00 11.82
C GLY A 90 -10.16 8.40 10.55
N GLU A 91 -10.52 9.20 9.54
CA GLU A 91 -11.16 8.72 8.30
C GLU A 91 -10.42 9.21 7.07
N LEU A 92 -10.36 8.37 6.03
CA LEU A 92 -9.80 8.69 4.72
C LEU A 92 -10.88 8.50 3.64
N ASP A 93 -10.77 9.27 2.57
CA ASP A 93 -11.69 9.16 1.43
C ASP A 93 -11.31 7.98 0.53
N LEU A 94 -9.99 7.75 0.36
CA LEU A 94 -9.46 6.70 -0.48
C LEU A 94 -8.06 6.30 0.01
N GLU A 95 -7.67 5.03 -0.19
CA GLU A 95 -6.29 4.56 -0.08
C GLU A 95 -5.85 3.95 -1.40
N ILE A 96 -4.58 4.15 -1.74
CA ILE A 96 -3.89 3.46 -2.84
C ILE A 96 -2.72 2.68 -2.27
N ASP A 97 -2.71 1.36 -2.45
CA ASP A 97 -1.59 0.51 -2.02
C ASP A 97 -1.36 -0.66 -2.99
N GLY A 98 -0.25 -1.37 -2.81
CA GLY A 98 0.06 -2.59 -3.52
C GLY A 98 -0.52 -3.85 -2.87
N ALA A 99 -0.33 -4.99 -3.53
CA ALA A 99 -0.58 -6.30 -2.95
C ALA A 99 0.54 -7.28 -3.32
N ASP A 100 0.69 -8.34 -2.52
CA ASP A 100 1.61 -9.44 -2.80
C ASP A 100 0.97 -10.48 -3.70
N GLU A 101 -0.34 -10.74 -3.52
CA GLU A 101 -1.19 -11.53 -4.40
C GLU A 101 -2.60 -10.94 -4.50
N ILE A 102 -3.24 -11.16 -5.66
CA ILE A 102 -4.64 -10.79 -5.94
C ILE A 102 -5.28 -11.94 -6.69
N ASP A 103 -6.41 -12.46 -6.24
CA ASP A 103 -7.20 -13.44 -6.97
C ASP A 103 -8.40 -12.81 -7.71
N ASN A 104 -9.15 -13.65 -8.46
CA ASN A 104 -10.28 -13.20 -9.26
C ASN A 104 -11.46 -12.67 -8.43
N ASP A 105 -11.54 -13.03 -7.16
CA ASP A 105 -12.57 -12.57 -6.22
C ASP A 105 -12.12 -11.31 -5.45
N CYS A 106 -10.98 -10.71 -5.85
CA CYS A 106 -10.36 -9.57 -5.21
C CYS A 106 -9.89 -9.85 -3.77
N ASN A 107 -9.65 -11.10 -3.40
CA ASN A 107 -8.94 -11.40 -2.16
C ASN A 107 -7.47 -11.07 -2.31
N LEU A 108 -6.84 -10.59 -1.23
CA LEU A 108 -5.48 -10.08 -1.23
C LEU A 108 -4.61 -10.78 -0.20
N ILE A 109 -3.34 -11.03 -0.57
CA ILE A 109 -2.27 -11.14 0.41
C ILE A 109 -1.48 -9.85 0.38
N LYS A 110 -1.23 -9.30 1.58
CA LYS A 110 -0.48 -8.06 1.82
C LYS A 110 0.51 -8.26 2.97
N GLY A 111 1.39 -7.28 3.15
CA GLY A 111 2.33 -7.26 4.26
C GLY A 111 3.71 -7.83 3.97
N GLY A 112 3.99 -8.22 2.73
CA GLY A 112 5.31 -8.69 2.30
C GLY A 112 6.42 -7.65 2.50
N GLY A 113 6.09 -6.37 2.53
CA GLY A 113 6.98 -5.24 2.83
C GLY A 113 7.28 -5.01 4.32
N ALA A 114 6.71 -5.82 5.24
CA ALA A 114 6.80 -5.64 6.69
C ALA A 114 6.23 -4.32 7.22
N ALA A 115 5.13 -3.86 6.62
CA ALA A 115 4.35 -2.70 7.06
C ALA A 115 2.86 -3.05 7.30
N LEU A 116 2.56 -4.35 7.49
CA LEU A 116 1.20 -4.91 7.48
C LEU A 116 0.24 -4.22 8.43
N LEU A 117 0.62 -4.00 9.68
CA LEU A 117 -0.24 -3.36 10.67
C LEU A 117 -0.63 -1.93 10.24
N ARG A 118 0.35 -1.14 9.80
CA ARG A 118 0.10 0.23 9.33
C ARG A 118 -0.72 0.24 8.05
N GLU A 119 -0.41 -0.64 7.08
CA GLU A 119 -1.20 -0.82 5.85
C GLU A 119 -2.65 -1.14 6.20
N LYS A 120 -2.88 -2.08 7.12
CA LYS A 120 -4.23 -2.48 7.54
C LYS A 120 -5.00 -1.36 8.25
N ILE A 121 -4.32 -0.60 9.12
CA ILE A 121 -4.94 0.55 9.80
C ILE A 121 -5.39 1.59 8.77
N VAL A 122 -4.56 1.90 7.78
CA VAL A 122 -4.89 2.89 6.74
C VAL A 122 -6.04 2.37 5.86
N ALA A 123 -5.97 1.12 5.38
CA ALA A 123 -6.99 0.51 4.52
C ALA A 123 -8.37 0.44 5.18
N TYR A 124 -8.43 0.03 6.45
CA TYR A 124 -9.70 -0.13 7.16
C TYR A 124 -10.37 1.19 7.55
N ASN A 125 -9.65 2.29 7.51
CA ASN A 125 -10.18 3.63 7.75
C ASN A 125 -10.36 4.45 6.47
N ALA A 126 -10.18 3.84 5.30
CA ALA A 126 -10.45 4.44 4.00
C ALA A 126 -11.83 3.99 3.46
N LYS A 127 -12.64 4.93 2.96
CA LYS A 127 -13.94 4.64 2.34
C LYS A 127 -13.82 3.82 1.06
N LYS A 128 -12.68 3.96 0.36
CA LYS A 128 -12.35 3.21 -0.85
C LYS A 128 -10.91 2.74 -0.77
N PHE A 129 -10.69 1.50 -1.18
CA PHE A 129 -9.36 0.92 -1.27
C PHE A 129 -9.06 0.58 -2.73
N VAL A 130 -7.99 1.13 -3.27
CA VAL A 130 -7.53 0.90 -4.63
C VAL A 130 -6.21 0.16 -4.58
N VAL A 131 -6.19 -1.02 -5.18
CA VAL A 131 -4.98 -1.84 -5.27
C VAL A 131 -4.33 -1.63 -6.63
N VAL A 132 -3.04 -1.35 -6.63
CA VAL A 132 -2.20 -1.25 -7.82
C VAL A 132 -1.15 -2.36 -7.81
N ALA A 133 -1.09 -3.13 -8.90
CA ALA A 133 -0.21 -4.28 -9.00
C ALA A 133 0.22 -4.52 -10.44
N ASP A 134 1.36 -5.19 -10.61
CA ASP A 134 1.77 -5.76 -11.88
C ASP A 134 1.17 -7.17 -12.06
N GLU A 135 1.20 -7.68 -13.30
CA GLU A 135 0.60 -8.97 -13.68
C GLU A 135 1.12 -10.15 -12.84
N SER A 136 2.35 -10.09 -12.33
CA SER A 136 2.94 -11.19 -11.54
C SER A 136 2.20 -11.45 -10.23
N LYS A 137 1.39 -10.47 -9.77
CA LYS A 137 0.60 -10.53 -8.53
C LYS A 137 -0.74 -11.22 -8.71
N ALA A 138 -1.19 -11.42 -9.94
CA ALA A 138 -2.42 -12.15 -10.23
C ALA A 138 -2.23 -13.65 -9.98
N VAL A 139 -3.15 -14.25 -9.24
CA VAL A 139 -3.18 -15.67 -8.91
C VAL A 139 -4.59 -16.22 -9.06
N SER A 140 -4.73 -17.54 -9.22
CA SER A 140 -6.04 -18.20 -9.23
C SER A 140 -6.68 -18.28 -7.85
N SER A 141 -5.85 -18.34 -6.82
CA SER A 141 -6.26 -18.34 -5.42
C SER A 141 -5.11 -17.80 -4.58
N VAL A 142 -5.42 -16.97 -3.60
CA VAL A 142 -4.41 -16.40 -2.68
C VAL A 142 -3.71 -17.50 -1.87
N GLY A 143 -2.45 -17.27 -1.52
CA GLY A 143 -1.58 -18.24 -0.85
C GLY A 143 -0.87 -19.21 -1.80
N THR A 144 -0.96 -19.00 -3.11
CA THR A 144 -0.36 -19.89 -4.11
C THR A 144 1.12 -19.60 -4.34
N LYS A 145 1.50 -18.33 -4.41
CA LYS A 145 2.88 -17.89 -4.70
C LYS A 145 3.54 -17.22 -3.50
N PHE A 146 2.76 -16.64 -2.59
CA PHE A 146 3.26 -15.85 -1.48
C PHE A 146 2.73 -16.35 -0.13
N PRO A 147 3.59 -16.57 0.88
CA PRO A 147 3.14 -16.97 2.22
C PRO A 147 2.36 -15.82 2.86
N LEU A 148 1.36 -16.16 3.68
CA LEU A 148 0.57 -15.18 4.41
C LEU A 148 1.43 -14.49 5.48
N PRO A 149 1.71 -13.18 5.38
CA PRO A 149 2.38 -12.44 6.45
C PRO A 149 1.42 -12.26 7.64
N ILE A 150 1.94 -12.47 8.84
CA ILE A 150 1.21 -12.20 10.09
C ILE A 150 2.10 -11.33 10.95
N GLU A 151 1.68 -10.10 11.21
CA GLU A 151 2.39 -9.18 12.09
C GLU A 151 1.89 -9.35 13.52
N ILE A 152 2.82 -9.52 14.46
CA ILE A 152 2.56 -9.72 15.88
C ILE A 152 3.51 -8.88 16.71
N ILE A 153 3.15 -8.62 17.96
CA ILE A 153 4.13 -8.14 18.96
C ILE A 153 5.02 -9.31 19.41
N ALA A 154 6.24 -9.03 19.81
CA ALA A 154 7.24 -10.05 20.13
C ALA A 154 6.77 -11.06 21.19
N GLU A 155 6.05 -10.57 22.19
CA GLU A 155 5.50 -11.39 23.29
C GLU A 155 4.46 -12.41 22.81
N ALA A 156 3.80 -12.15 21.69
CA ALA A 156 2.79 -13.03 21.11
C ALA A 156 3.36 -14.16 20.23
N TYR A 157 4.68 -14.20 20.01
CA TYR A 157 5.28 -15.14 19.05
C TYR A 157 4.93 -16.60 19.35
N VAL A 158 5.24 -17.08 20.56
CA VAL A 158 5.00 -18.50 20.91
C VAL A 158 3.51 -18.86 20.92
N PRO A 159 2.62 -18.11 21.60
CA PRO A 159 1.21 -18.46 21.62
C PRO A 159 0.53 -18.37 20.25
N VAL A 160 0.88 -17.40 19.40
CA VAL A 160 0.33 -17.30 18.04
C VAL A 160 0.84 -18.43 17.15
N LYS A 161 2.16 -18.71 17.16
CA LYS A 161 2.75 -19.83 16.43
C LYS A 161 2.06 -21.15 16.77
N ASN A 162 1.95 -21.48 18.07
CA ASN A 162 1.32 -22.71 18.52
C ASN A 162 -0.15 -22.82 18.07
N LYS A 163 -0.87 -21.71 18.04
CA LYS A 163 -2.26 -21.68 17.58
C LYS A 163 -2.38 -21.93 16.08
N LEU A 164 -1.52 -21.32 15.29
CA LEU A 164 -1.47 -21.51 13.85
C LEU A 164 -1.05 -22.93 13.46
N GLU A 165 -0.04 -23.47 14.12
CA GLU A 165 0.42 -24.85 13.88
C GLU A 165 -0.66 -25.88 14.22
N LYS A 166 -1.46 -25.66 15.27
CA LYS A 166 -2.65 -26.49 15.56
C LYS A 166 -3.73 -26.43 14.48
N MET A 167 -3.76 -25.35 13.71
CA MET A 167 -4.64 -25.20 12.54
C MET A 167 -4.05 -25.82 11.27
N GLY A 168 -2.84 -26.42 11.35
CA GLY A 168 -2.14 -27.05 10.23
C GLY A 168 -1.19 -26.13 9.48
N ALA A 169 -0.97 -24.90 9.96
CA ALA A 169 -0.05 -23.99 9.30
C ALA A 169 1.42 -24.34 9.58
N LYS A 170 2.28 -24.12 8.59
CA LYS A 170 3.74 -24.11 8.78
C LYS A 170 4.19 -22.67 9.05
N CYS A 171 4.66 -22.41 10.26
CA CYS A 171 5.07 -21.08 10.68
C CYS A 171 6.58 -20.89 10.62
N THR A 172 7.04 -19.79 10.03
CA THR A 172 8.44 -19.39 10.02
C THR A 172 8.54 -17.97 10.55
N LEU A 173 9.39 -17.73 11.55
CA LEU A 173 9.68 -16.37 11.98
C LEU A 173 10.47 -15.68 10.88
N ARG A 174 9.96 -14.55 10.43
CA ARG A 174 10.65 -13.73 9.45
C ARG A 174 11.78 -12.98 10.13
N GLU A 175 13.00 -13.24 9.72
CA GLU A 175 14.13 -12.41 10.10
C GLU A 175 14.05 -11.08 9.34
N GLY A 176 14.35 -9.98 10.01
CA GLY A 176 14.34 -8.65 9.41
C GLY A 176 15.36 -8.58 8.27
N VAL A 177 14.90 -8.76 7.05
CA VAL A 177 15.75 -8.52 5.88
C VAL A 177 15.88 -7.01 5.78
N ARG A 178 17.05 -6.47 6.14
CA ARG A 178 17.44 -5.12 5.72
C ARG A 178 17.46 -5.09 4.19
N LYS A 179 16.44 -4.54 3.57
CA LYS A 179 16.60 -3.93 2.27
C LYS A 179 17.28 -2.57 2.47
N CYS A 180 18.49 -2.59 2.96
CA CYS A 180 19.41 -1.50 2.76
C CYS A 180 20.14 -1.84 1.46
N GLY A 181 19.58 -1.42 0.35
CA GLY A 181 20.38 -1.20 -0.83
C GLY A 181 21.18 0.09 -0.66
N PRO A 182 22.33 0.21 -1.35
CA PRO A 182 22.98 1.49 -1.52
C PRO A 182 22.04 2.45 -2.22
#